data_38dba5457c3837ed689a69f18bb94069
#
_entry.id   38dba5457c3837ed689a69f18bb94069
#
_cell.length_a   1.000
_cell.length_b   1.000
_cell.length_c   1.000
_cell.angle_alpha   90.00
_cell.angle_beta   90.00
_cell.angle_gamma   90.00
#
_symmetry.space_group_name_H-M   'P 1'
#
loop_
_entity.id
_entity.type
_entity.pdbx_description
1 polymer ?
#
loop_
_entity_poly.entity_id
_entity_poly.type
_entity_poly.pdbx_seq_one_letter_code
_entity_poly.pdbx_strand_id
1 'polypeptide(L)'
;MRTFGGFTLGEESFYGEVRGDEVHILENPYWIDIEPTGETTSLSLVDVNLAVAPSKLIAVGLNYAEHIAEMKRTPLGTPLIWFKAPTSLLAHNGTIEIAFPEHQTDFEVELGILLGKAAKNVSVERALEHVFGYTIAEDISDRDLQKSEKQFGRCKSFDTYTPLGPFVYTDVDIGDLPITLRQNGAVKQQARTSQMIYSAAEIVSFVSQSLTLLPGDLILTGTPSGVGPIHAGDEIEARIGEWPPLRNFVGLAR
;
A
#
# COMPACT_ATOMS: atom_id res chain seq x y z
N MET A 1 -9.07 4.91 -16.68
CA MET A 1 -8.42 4.04 -15.67
C MET A 1 -7.83 2.84 -16.38
N ARG A 2 -6.55 2.56 -16.17
CA ARG A 2 -5.89 1.30 -16.57
C ARG A 2 -5.50 0.54 -15.32
N THR A 3 -5.41 -0.78 -15.42
CA THR A 3 -5.17 -1.68 -14.30
C THR A 3 -3.97 -2.56 -14.60
N PHE A 4 -3.00 -2.60 -13.68
CA PHE A 4 -1.77 -3.36 -13.80
C PHE A 4 -1.56 -4.25 -12.59
N GLY A 5 -0.87 -5.38 -12.76
CA GLY A 5 -0.56 -6.30 -11.68
C GLY A 5 0.66 -7.17 -11.93
N GLY A 6 1.07 -7.87 -10.89
CA GLY A 6 1.98 -9.00 -10.96
C GLY A 6 1.18 -10.29 -10.95
N PHE A 7 1.60 -11.28 -11.72
CA PHE A 7 0.89 -12.54 -11.91
C PHE A 7 1.85 -13.73 -11.92
N THR A 8 1.31 -14.90 -11.60
CA THR A 8 2.01 -16.18 -11.76
C THR A 8 1.12 -17.15 -12.51
N LEU A 9 1.67 -17.83 -13.54
CA LEU A 9 1.04 -18.90 -14.27
C LEU A 9 1.97 -20.13 -14.21
N GLY A 10 1.60 -21.14 -13.43
CA GLY A 10 2.49 -22.25 -13.13
C GLY A 10 3.73 -21.82 -12.35
N GLU A 11 4.92 -21.92 -12.95
CA GLU A 11 6.20 -21.48 -12.34
C GLU A 11 6.67 -20.11 -12.84
N GLU A 12 5.99 -19.53 -13.82
CA GLU A 12 6.39 -18.26 -14.45
C GLU A 12 5.69 -17.07 -13.80
N SER A 13 6.47 -16.06 -13.41
CA SER A 13 5.98 -14.80 -12.90
C SER A 13 6.21 -13.67 -13.92
N PHE A 14 5.21 -12.81 -14.10
CA PHE A 14 5.24 -11.72 -15.06
C PHE A 14 4.40 -10.52 -14.57
N TYR A 15 4.57 -9.38 -15.23
CA TYR A 15 3.70 -8.22 -15.08
C TYR A 15 2.76 -8.10 -16.26
N GLY A 16 1.56 -7.56 -16.04
CA GLY A 16 0.57 -7.41 -17.10
C GLY A 16 -0.41 -6.28 -16.86
N GLU A 17 -1.05 -5.86 -17.96
CA GLU A 17 -2.20 -4.97 -17.95
C GLU A 17 -3.49 -5.80 -18.01
N VAL A 18 -4.40 -5.58 -17.07
CA VAL A 18 -5.72 -6.23 -17.04
C VAL A 18 -6.71 -5.44 -17.91
N ARG A 19 -7.31 -6.10 -18.88
CA ARG A 19 -8.37 -5.55 -19.76
C ARG A 19 -9.57 -6.50 -19.77
N GLY A 20 -10.61 -6.16 -19.03
CA GLY A 20 -11.71 -7.08 -18.77
C GLY A 20 -11.24 -8.35 -18.04
N ASP A 21 -11.46 -9.52 -18.63
CA ASP A 21 -11.07 -10.82 -18.06
C ASP A 21 -9.72 -11.33 -18.60
N GLU A 22 -8.97 -10.48 -19.33
CA GLU A 22 -7.68 -10.84 -19.93
C GLU A 22 -6.53 -10.07 -19.28
N VAL A 23 -5.39 -10.73 -19.15
CA VAL A 23 -4.10 -10.14 -18.78
C VAL A 23 -3.23 -10.08 -20.03
N HIS A 24 -2.85 -8.87 -20.45
CA HIS A 24 -1.89 -8.60 -21.52
C HIS A 24 -0.50 -8.58 -20.91
N ILE A 25 0.33 -9.57 -21.25
CA ILE A 25 1.67 -9.77 -20.68
C ILE A 25 2.61 -8.67 -21.18
N LEU A 26 3.44 -8.16 -20.29
CA LEU A 26 4.41 -7.09 -20.56
C LEU A 26 5.83 -7.62 -20.51
N GLU A 27 6.69 -7.09 -21.37
CA GLU A 27 8.14 -7.41 -21.44
C GLU A 27 8.86 -6.97 -20.16
N ASN A 28 8.47 -5.82 -19.61
CA ASN A 28 9.09 -5.17 -18.47
C ASN A 28 8.08 -4.89 -17.35
N PRO A 29 8.55 -4.63 -16.13
CA PRO A 29 7.68 -4.04 -15.10
C PRO A 29 7.03 -2.76 -15.61
N TYR A 30 5.70 -2.65 -15.50
CA TYR A 30 4.92 -1.55 -16.07
C TYR A 30 5.30 -0.15 -15.56
N TRP A 31 5.95 -0.03 -14.42
CA TRP A 31 6.49 1.25 -13.92
C TRP A 31 7.82 1.66 -14.56
N ILE A 32 8.42 0.78 -15.38
CA ILE A 32 9.59 1.06 -16.21
C ILE A 32 9.14 1.37 -17.62
N ASP A 33 8.40 0.45 -18.23
CA ASP A 33 7.87 0.59 -19.58
C ASP A 33 6.62 -0.27 -19.77
N ILE A 34 5.70 0.19 -20.62
CA ILE A 34 4.48 -0.55 -20.96
C ILE A 34 4.62 -1.08 -22.38
N GLU A 35 5.43 -2.12 -22.54
CA GLU A 35 5.68 -2.80 -23.80
C GLU A 35 5.03 -4.18 -23.78
N PRO A 36 3.93 -4.42 -24.55
CA PRO A 36 3.29 -5.73 -24.60
C PRO A 36 4.13 -6.75 -25.37
N THR A 37 4.23 -7.97 -24.83
CA THR A 37 4.82 -9.13 -25.55
C THR A 37 4.00 -9.56 -26.76
N GLY A 38 2.73 -9.22 -26.81
CA GLY A 38 1.74 -9.73 -27.74
C GLY A 38 0.98 -10.97 -27.22
N GLU A 39 1.39 -11.52 -26.09
CA GLU A 39 0.74 -12.66 -25.44
C GLU A 39 -0.33 -12.19 -24.44
N THR A 40 -1.38 -13.00 -24.31
CA THR A 40 -2.47 -12.80 -23.35
C THR A 40 -2.82 -14.10 -22.63
N THR A 41 -3.35 -13.97 -21.43
CA THR A 41 -3.91 -15.08 -20.66
C THR A 41 -5.19 -14.65 -19.95
N SER A 42 -6.05 -15.60 -19.56
CA SER A 42 -7.23 -15.25 -18.76
C SER A 42 -6.83 -14.91 -17.32
N LEU A 43 -7.45 -13.86 -16.76
CA LEU A 43 -7.26 -13.49 -15.37
C LEU A 43 -7.67 -14.61 -14.39
N SER A 44 -8.58 -15.51 -14.81
CA SER A 44 -9.02 -16.65 -14.02
C SER A 44 -8.01 -17.81 -13.96
N LEU A 45 -6.98 -17.80 -14.81
CA LEU A 45 -5.95 -18.85 -14.89
C LEU A 45 -4.65 -18.50 -14.17
N VAL A 46 -4.52 -17.26 -13.69
CA VAL A 46 -3.31 -16.76 -13.04
C VAL A 46 -3.55 -16.51 -11.56
N ASP A 47 -2.53 -16.70 -10.76
CA ASP A 47 -2.50 -16.23 -9.40
C ASP A 47 -2.04 -14.76 -9.38
N VAL A 48 -2.76 -13.91 -8.63
CA VAL A 48 -2.38 -12.51 -8.43
C VAL A 48 -1.24 -12.45 -7.42
N ASN A 49 -0.10 -11.96 -7.85
CA ASN A 49 1.12 -11.82 -7.07
C ASN A 49 1.33 -10.37 -6.62
N LEU A 50 2.49 -10.08 -6.02
CA LEU A 50 2.87 -8.70 -5.69
C LEU A 50 2.80 -7.81 -6.94
N ALA A 51 2.04 -6.73 -6.83
CA ALA A 51 1.88 -5.79 -7.92
C ALA A 51 3.16 -4.99 -8.21
N VAL A 52 4.06 -4.87 -7.24
CA VAL A 52 5.30 -4.07 -7.35
C VAL A 52 6.47 -4.75 -6.62
N ALA A 53 7.71 -4.37 -7.01
CA ALA A 53 8.96 -4.74 -6.35
C ALA A 53 9.79 -3.48 -6.07
N PRO A 54 9.49 -2.72 -5.00
CA PRO A 54 10.12 -1.44 -4.72
C PRO A 54 11.56 -1.59 -4.24
N SER A 55 12.43 -0.64 -4.63
CA SER A 55 13.76 -0.51 -4.05
C SER A 55 13.71 -0.01 -2.61
N LYS A 56 12.69 0.77 -2.29
CA LYS A 56 12.37 1.26 -0.96
C LYS A 56 10.88 1.48 -0.78
N LEU A 57 10.43 1.28 0.44
CA LEU A 57 9.06 1.45 0.88
C LEU A 57 9.05 2.51 1.98
N ILE A 58 8.34 3.62 1.74
CA ILE A 58 8.23 4.74 2.65
C ILE A 58 6.79 4.79 3.16
N ALA A 59 6.62 4.94 4.47
CA ALA A 59 5.31 5.14 5.06
C ALA A 59 5.21 6.52 5.69
N VAL A 60 4.00 7.08 5.69
CA VAL A 60 3.65 8.38 6.25
C VAL A 60 2.69 8.18 7.41
N GLY A 61 3.00 8.74 8.56
CA GLY A 61 2.11 8.69 9.72
C GLY A 61 1.38 9.98 9.98
N LEU A 62 0.31 9.87 10.79
CA LEU A 62 -0.45 11.01 11.31
C LEU A 62 -1.02 11.90 10.20
N ASN A 63 -1.52 11.29 9.12
CA ASN A 63 -2.04 12.00 7.95
C ASN A 63 -3.57 12.16 7.94
N TYR A 64 -4.25 11.77 9.02
CA TYR A 64 -5.69 12.00 9.23
C TYR A 64 -5.93 12.61 10.60
N ALA A 65 -6.70 13.69 10.66
CA ALA A 65 -6.90 14.43 11.91
C ALA A 65 -7.58 13.58 13.01
N GLU A 66 -8.56 12.77 12.62
CA GLU A 66 -9.25 11.88 13.55
C GLU A 66 -8.32 10.78 14.10
N HIS A 67 -7.42 10.23 13.26
CA HIS A 67 -6.42 9.27 13.70
C HIS A 67 -5.40 9.89 14.66
N ILE A 68 -4.97 11.14 14.41
CA ILE A 68 -4.11 11.88 15.35
C ILE A 68 -4.78 12.00 16.72
N ALA A 69 -6.08 12.34 16.75
CA ALA A 69 -6.85 12.46 17.97
C ALA A 69 -7.01 11.10 18.69
N GLU A 70 -7.31 10.03 17.94
CA GLU A 70 -7.40 8.65 18.43
C GLU A 70 -6.10 8.20 19.11
N MET A 71 -4.96 8.46 18.48
CA MET A 71 -3.62 8.12 18.98
C MET A 71 -3.13 9.10 20.06
N LYS A 72 -3.92 10.10 20.44
CA LYS A 72 -3.56 11.16 21.41
C LYS A 72 -2.21 11.82 21.10
N ARG A 73 -1.94 12.06 19.81
CA ARG A 73 -0.73 12.70 19.32
C ARG A 73 -0.97 14.18 19.02
N THR A 74 0.12 14.94 18.90
CA THR A 74 0.09 16.34 18.46
C THR A 74 0.53 16.37 16.99
N PRO A 75 -0.16 17.14 16.11
CA PRO A 75 0.29 17.37 14.75
C PRO A 75 1.72 17.92 14.70
N LEU A 76 2.56 17.39 13.81
CA LEU A 76 3.98 17.79 13.73
C LEU A 76 4.22 18.98 12.81
N GLY A 77 3.23 19.40 12.01
CA GLY A 77 3.38 20.47 11.01
C GLY A 77 4.12 20.05 9.74
N THR A 78 4.64 18.83 9.69
CA THR A 78 5.28 18.20 8.52
C THR A 78 4.92 16.71 8.49
N PRO A 79 4.94 16.04 7.31
CA PRO A 79 4.77 14.59 7.24
C PRO A 79 5.78 13.86 8.12
N LEU A 80 5.30 12.92 8.94
CA LEU A 80 6.14 11.96 9.66
C LEU A 80 6.42 10.80 8.74
N ILE A 81 7.69 10.51 8.42
CA ILE A 81 8.05 9.41 7.51
C ILE A 81 8.99 8.41 8.17
N TRP A 82 8.89 7.14 7.74
CA TRP A 82 9.85 6.08 8.05
C TRP A 82 9.96 5.10 6.88
N PHE A 83 10.99 4.25 6.92
CA PHE A 83 11.15 3.17 5.96
C PHE A 83 10.53 1.90 6.50
N LYS A 84 9.88 1.14 5.61
CA LYS A 84 9.51 -0.26 5.83
C LYS A 84 10.44 -1.14 4.99
N ALA A 85 10.73 -2.34 5.49
CA ALA A 85 11.52 -3.31 4.73
C ALA A 85 10.72 -3.81 3.51
N PRO A 86 11.31 -3.87 2.30
CA PRO A 86 10.63 -4.47 1.14
C PRO A 86 10.18 -5.92 1.36
N THR A 87 10.86 -6.67 2.24
CA THR A 87 10.47 -8.04 2.63
C THR A 87 9.17 -8.10 3.43
N SER A 88 8.67 -6.97 3.93
CA SER A 88 7.36 -6.91 4.60
C SER A 88 6.17 -6.98 3.65
N LEU A 89 6.39 -6.87 2.33
CA LEU A 89 5.32 -6.93 1.34
C LEU A 89 4.62 -8.29 1.35
N LEU A 90 3.29 -8.24 1.23
CA LEU A 90 2.42 -9.41 1.17
C LEU A 90 1.42 -9.23 0.03
N ALA A 91 1.29 -10.23 -0.85
CA ALA A 91 0.32 -10.22 -1.93
C ALA A 91 -1.13 -10.39 -1.43
N HIS A 92 -2.08 -10.03 -2.28
CA HIS A 92 -3.49 -10.34 -2.12
C HIS A 92 -3.70 -11.84 -1.82
N ASN A 93 -4.63 -12.17 -0.92
CA ASN A 93 -4.91 -13.51 -0.40
C ASN A 93 -3.78 -14.16 0.41
N GLY A 94 -2.66 -13.47 0.65
CA GLY A 94 -1.62 -13.95 1.55
C GLY A 94 -2.01 -13.88 3.02
N THR A 95 -1.20 -14.51 3.88
CA THR A 95 -1.43 -14.55 5.33
C THR A 95 -0.52 -13.54 6.03
N ILE A 96 -1.11 -12.62 6.79
CA ILE A 96 -0.40 -11.72 7.71
C ILE A 96 0.03 -12.59 8.90
N GLU A 97 1.33 -12.73 9.11
CA GLU A 97 1.90 -13.58 10.17
C GLU A 97 2.24 -12.74 11.41
N ILE A 98 1.43 -12.82 12.46
CA ILE A 98 1.69 -12.11 13.72
C ILE A 98 3.00 -12.59 14.34
N ALA A 99 3.98 -11.69 14.42
CA ALA A 99 5.34 -12.02 14.88
C ALA A 99 5.39 -12.33 16.40
N PHE A 100 4.62 -11.61 17.21
CA PHE A 100 4.53 -11.78 18.66
C PHE A 100 3.06 -11.87 19.08
N PRO A 101 2.55 -13.11 19.31
CA PRO A 101 1.13 -13.31 19.65
C PRO A 101 0.68 -12.64 20.94
N GLU A 102 1.60 -12.33 21.86
CA GLU A 102 1.36 -11.62 23.10
C GLU A 102 1.29 -10.10 22.96
N HIS A 103 1.72 -9.55 21.82
CA HIS A 103 1.63 -8.12 21.52
C HIS A 103 0.30 -7.77 20.86
N GLN A 104 -0.07 -6.50 20.99
CA GLN A 104 -1.14 -5.95 20.17
C GLN A 104 -0.60 -5.60 18.79
N THR A 105 -1.07 -6.30 17.76
CA THR A 105 -0.80 -6.00 16.35
C THR A 105 -2.07 -5.47 15.70
N ASP A 106 -2.01 -4.28 15.09
CA ASP A 106 -3.16 -3.59 14.51
C ASP A 106 -3.08 -3.54 12.98
N PHE A 107 -4.27 -3.48 12.34
CA PHE A 107 -4.44 -3.14 10.91
C PHE A 107 -4.45 -1.63 10.70
N GLU A 108 -4.03 -1.17 9.51
CA GLU A 108 -4.07 0.23 9.06
C GLU A 108 -4.25 0.28 7.54
N VAL A 109 -5.48 0.56 7.03
CA VAL A 109 -5.70 0.73 5.58
C VAL A 109 -5.14 2.04 5.09
N GLU A 110 -4.44 2.01 3.94
CA GLU A 110 -3.78 3.17 3.34
C GLU A 110 -3.89 3.19 1.82
N LEU A 111 -3.85 4.38 1.23
CA LEU A 111 -3.58 4.55 -0.18
C LEU A 111 -2.07 4.37 -0.42
N GLY A 112 -1.69 3.55 -1.39
CA GLY A 112 -0.31 3.41 -1.85
C GLY A 112 -0.07 4.24 -3.10
N ILE A 113 1.07 4.95 -3.17
CA ILE A 113 1.53 5.72 -4.33
C ILE A 113 2.72 5.01 -4.95
N LEU A 114 2.61 4.59 -6.21
CA LEU A 114 3.70 3.99 -6.98
C LEU A 114 4.38 5.04 -7.86
N LEU A 115 5.70 5.18 -7.74
CA LEU A 115 6.50 6.08 -8.57
C LEU A 115 6.76 5.45 -9.95
N GLY A 116 6.64 6.25 -11.01
CA GLY A 116 6.97 5.86 -12.39
C GLY A 116 8.16 6.61 -12.98
N LYS A 117 8.59 7.68 -12.32
CA LYS A 117 9.76 8.47 -12.75
C LYS A 117 10.58 8.86 -11.54
N ALA A 118 11.90 8.98 -11.75
CA ALA A 118 12.79 9.46 -10.70
C ALA A 118 12.38 10.87 -10.22
N ALA A 119 12.25 11.05 -8.90
CA ALA A 119 11.88 12.32 -8.29
C ALA A 119 12.91 12.74 -7.24
N LYS A 120 13.50 13.93 -7.43
CA LYS A 120 14.46 14.58 -6.52
C LYS A 120 14.21 16.07 -6.49
N ASN A 121 13.94 16.62 -5.31
CA ASN A 121 13.62 18.04 -5.09
C ASN A 121 12.49 18.54 -6.01
N VAL A 122 11.41 17.77 -6.15
CA VAL A 122 10.26 18.15 -6.98
C VAL A 122 9.33 19.07 -6.22
N SER A 123 8.78 20.07 -6.89
CA SER A 123 7.74 20.92 -6.28
C SER A 123 6.40 20.20 -6.19
N VAL A 124 5.50 20.68 -5.33
CA VAL A 124 4.15 20.08 -5.15
C VAL A 124 3.38 20.06 -6.46
N GLU A 125 3.46 21.13 -7.27
CA GLU A 125 2.73 21.28 -8.53
C GLU A 125 3.15 20.23 -9.57
N ARG A 126 4.40 19.73 -9.48
CA ARG A 126 4.96 18.76 -10.41
C ARG A 126 5.05 17.34 -9.86
N ALA A 127 4.78 17.16 -8.58
CA ALA A 127 5.00 15.89 -7.88
C ALA A 127 4.24 14.72 -8.53
N LEU A 128 2.99 14.93 -8.94
CA LEU A 128 2.17 13.89 -9.55
C LEU A 128 2.61 13.49 -10.98
N GLU A 129 3.45 14.30 -11.66
CA GLU A 129 4.07 13.91 -12.94
C GLU A 129 5.04 12.73 -12.79
N HIS A 130 5.47 12.43 -11.56
CA HIS A 130 6.40 11.35 -11.22
C HIS A 130 5.68 10.08 -10.73
N VAL A 131 4.38 10.17 -10.46
CA VAL A 131 3.55 9.04 -10.02
C VAL A 131 3.15 8.19 -11.23
N PHE A 132 3.30 6.88 -11.13
CA PHE A 132 2.77 5.92 -12.10
C PHE A 132 1.29 5.66 -11.84
N GLY A 133 0.94 5.39 -10.60
CA GLY A 133 -0.42 5.05 -10.21
C GLY A 133 -0.56 4.80 -8.71
N TYR A 134 -1.70 4.22 -8.35
CA TYR A 134 -2.12 4.06 -6.96
C TYR A 134 -2.60 2.63 -6.70
N THR A 135 -2.52 2.20 -5.45
CA THR A 135 -2.92 0.87 -5.02
C THR A 135 -3.51 0.91 -3.62
N ILE A 136 -4.10 -0.20 -3.17
CA ILE A 136 -4.52 -0.40 -1.78
C ILE A 136 -3.34 -0.99 -1.03
N ALA A 137 -3.09 -0.52 0.19
CA ALA A 137 -2.07 -1.05 1.07
C ALA A 137 -2.57 -1.13 2.52
N GLU A 138 -1.86 -1.90 3.33
CA GLU A 138 -1.99 -1.90 4.78
C GLU A 138 -0.62 -1.70 5.45
N ASP A 139 -0.60 -0.94 6.55
CA ASP A 139 0.58 -0.73 7.39
C ASP A 139 0.41 -1.43 8.74
N ILE A 140 0.51 -2.77 8.72
CA ILE A 140 0.38 -3.60 9.91
C ILE A 140 1.41 -3.19 10.95
N SER A 141 0.97 -3.04 12.21
CA SER A 141 1.73 -2.36 13.25
C SER A 141 1.72 -3.13 14.57
N ASP A 142 2.90 -3.51 15.07
CA ASP A 142 3.07 -3.98 16.45
C ASP A 142 3.10 -2.78 17.40
N ARG A 143 2.03 -2.61 18.18
CA ARG A 143 1.84 -1.44 19.05
C ARG A 143 2.71 -1.46 20.30
N ASP A 144 3.09 -2.63 20.78
CA ASP A 144 3.94 -2.75 21.97
C ASP A 144 5.37 -2.35 21.62
N LEU A 145 5.89 -2.79 20.49
CA LEU A 145 7.19 -2.32 19.98
C LEU A 145 7.15 -0.85 19.60
N GLN A 146 6.08 -0.37 18.96
CA GLN A 146 5.92 1.04 18.63
C GLN A 146 6.00 1.96 19.85
N LYS A 147 5.47 1.51 21.01
CA LYS A 147 5.54 2.27 22.27
C LYS A 147 6.93 2.19 22.92
N SER A 148 7.56 1.01 22.91
CA SER A 148 8.80 0.77 23.60
C SER A 148 10.04 1.29 22.86
N GLU A 149 10.10 1.11 21.53
CA GLU A 149 11.31 1.42 20.72
C GLU A 149 11.39 2.86 20.23
N LYS A 150 10.29 3.63 20.26
CA LYS A 150 10.21 5.02 19.77
C LYS A 150 10.57 5.18 18.27
N GLN A 151 10.78 4.10 17.54
CA GLN A 151 11.01 4.06 16.10
C GLN A 151 9.95 3.18 15.43
N PHE A 152 9.56 3.54 14.20
CA PHE A 152 8.48 2.84 13.51
C PHE A 152 8.99 1.79 12.51
N GLY A 153 10.27 1.87 12.12
CA GLY A 153 10.84 0.97 11.12
C GLY A 153 10.66 -0.51 11.46
N ARG A 154 11.07 -0.95 12.66
CA ARG A 154 10.99 -2.36 13.06
C ARG A 154 9.55 -2.82 13.32
N CYS A 155 8.79 -2.08 14.14
CA CYS A 155 7.44 -2.48 14.56
C CYS A 155 6.42 -2.57 13.41
N LYS A 156 6.77 -2.07 12.23
CA LYS A 156 5.96 -2.03 11.01
C LYS A 156 6.59 -2.80 9.83
N SER A 157 7.74 -3.47 10.04
CA SER A 157 8.51 -4.10 8.95
C SER A 157 8.75 -5.60 9.13
N PHE A 158 8.01 -6.27 10.00
CA PHE A 158 8.04 -7.73 10.00
C PHE A 158 7.59 -8.26 8.64
N ASP A 159 8.07 -9.41 8.25
CA ASP A 159 7.60 -10.09 7.05
C ASP A 159 6.07 -10.13 7.08
N THR A 160 5.43 -9.93 5.92
CA THR A 160 3.98 -9.87 5.73
C THR A 160 3.25 -8.64 6.31
N TYR A 161 3.94 -7.68 6.94
CA TYR A 161 3.30 -6.49 7.57
C TYR A 161 2.97 -5.37 6.58
N THR A 162 3.10 -5.62 5.26
CA THR A 162 2.66 -4.68 4.23
C THR A 162 1.84 -5.41 3.15
N PRO A 163 0.59 -5.81 3.45
CA PRO A 163 -0.33 -6.23 2.40
C PRO A 163 -0.48 -5.16 1.33
N LEU A 164 -0.46 -5.56 0.05
CA LEU A 164 -0.46 -4.65 -1.09
C LEU A 164 -1.21 -5.20 -2.30
N GLY A 165 -1.98 -4.37 -2.96
CA GLY A 165 -2.64 -4.71 -4.22
C GLY A 165 -4.18 -4.72 -4.12
N PRO A 166 -4.87 -5.62 -4.84
CA PRO A 166 -4.34 -6.63 -5.78
C PRO A 166 -3.70 -6.03 -7.03
N PHE A 167 -4.07 -4.79 -7.40
CA PHE A 167 -3.62 -4.13 -8.63
C PHE A 167 -3.13 -2.72 -8.38
N VAL A 168 -2.47 -2.15 -9.39
CA VAL A 168 -2.13 -0.72 -9.48
C VAL A 168 -3.03 -0.07 -10.55
N TYR A 169 -3.54 1.10 -10.24
CA TYR A 169 -4.49 1.85 -11.06
C TYR A 169 -3.88 3.16 -11.52
N THR A 170 -3.95 3.45 -12.83
CA THR A 170 -3.54 4.72 -13.43
C THR A 170 -4.74 5.47 -13.97
N ASP A 171 -4.55 6.74 -14.31
CA ASP A 171 -5.60 7.60 -14.87
C ASP A 171 -6.86 7.64 -13.96
N VAL A 172 -6.62 7.79 -12.67
CA VAL A 172 -7.67 7.86 -11.64
C VAL A 172 -7.56 9.16 -10.86
N ASP A 173 -8.72 9.74 -10.53
CA ASP A 173 -8.79 10.85 -9.60
C ASP A 173 -8.88 10.29 -8.17
N ILE A 174 -7.86 10.56 -7.37
CA ILE A 174 -7.78 10.12 -5.97
C ILE A 174 -8.24 11.20 -4.98
N GLY A 175 -8.75 12.33 -5.47
CA GLY A 175 -9.03 13.51 -4.64
C GLY A 175 -10.12 13.27 -3.58
N ASP A 176 -11.09 12.38 -3.85
CA ASP A 176 -12.18 12.10 -2.91
C ASP A 176 -12.73 10.68 -3.06
N LEU A 177 -11.90 9.66 -2.86
CA LEU A 177 -12.32 8.26 -2.87
C LEU A 177 -12.68 7.78 -1.47
N PRO A 178 -13.74 6.97 -1.29
CA PRO A 178 -13.98 6.27 -0.04
C PRO A 178 -12.86 5.27 0.24
N ILE A 179 -12.39 5.22 1.48
CA ILE A 179 -11.43 4.25 1.98
C ILE A 179 -12.04 3.52 3.18
N THR A 180 -12.05 2.19 3.15
CA THR A 180 -12.65 1.36 4.20
C THR A 180 -11.81 0.13 4.48
N LEU A 181 -11.87 -0.34 5.74
CA LEU A 181 -11.36 -1.64 6.13
C LEU A 181 -12.44 -2.41 6.89
N ARG A 182 -12.56 -3.69 6.57
CA ARG A 182 -13.41 -4.66 7.26
C ARG A 182 -12.57 -5.75 7.89
N GLN A 183 -12.91 -6.09 9.11
CA GLN A 183 -12.40 -7.27 9.81
C GLN A 183 -13.57 -8.24 10.00
N ASN A 184 -13.48 -9.44 9.46
CA ASN A 184 -14.54 -10.46 9.52
C ASN A 184 -15.90 -9.91 9.01
N GLY A 185 -15.87 -9.10 7.94
CA GLY A 185 -17.04 -8.46 7.35
C GLY A 185 -17.54 -7.21 8.06
N ALA A 186 -17.11 -6.92 9.29
CA ALA A 186 -17.51 -5.72 10.04
C ALA A 186 -16.62 -4.53 9.69
N VAL A 187 -17.20 -3.38 9.35
CA VAL A 187 -16.46 -2.13 9.09
C VAL A 187 -15.76 -1.66 10.36
N LYS A 188 -14.46 -1.42 10.26
CA LYS A 188 -13.59 -0.91 11.33
C LYS A 188 -13.05 0.48 11.03
N GLN A 189 -12.54 0.70 9.81
CA GLN A 189 -12.10 2.00 9.35
C GLN A 189 -13.00 2.46 8.21
N GLN A 190 -13.35 3.76 8.21
CA GLN A 190 -14.13 4.38 7.15
C GLN A 190 -13.79 5.86 7.08
N ALA A 191 -13.28 6.31 5.92
CA ALA A 191 -12.91 7.69 5.67
C ALA A 191 -12.95 7.99 4.17
N ARG A 192 -12.39 9.13 3.78
CA ARG A 192 -12.18 9.51 2.38
C ARG A 192 -10.74 10.01 2.18
N THR A 193 -10.20 9.83 0.99
CA THR A 193 -8.85 10.34 0.64
C THR A 193 -8.75 11.86 0.74
N SER A 194 -9.87 12.59 0.53
CA SER A 194 -9.96 14.04 0.73
C SER A 194 -9.75 14.51 2.18
N GLN A 195 -9.79 13.59 3.14
CA GLN A 195 -9.57 13.88 4.57
C GLN A 195 -8.08 13.77 4.97
N MET A 196 -7.19 13.39 4.04
CA MET A 196 -5.75 13.46 4.27
C MET A 196 -5.31 14.89 4.55
N ILE A 197 -4.45 15.07 5.56
CA ILE A 197 -3.85 16.38 5.92
C ILE A 197 -2.86 16.81 4.86
N TYR A 198 -2.00 15.89 4.42
CA TYR A 198 -1.06 16.07 3.31
C TYR A 198 -1.53 15.26 2.12
N SER A 199 -1.76 15.92 1.01
CA SER A 199 -2.13 15.29 -0.27
C SER A 199 -1.00 14.42 -0.82
N ALA A 200 -1.31 13.55 -1.77
CA ALA A 200 -0.31 12.74 -2.48
C ALA A 200 0.81 13.59 -3.09
N ALA A 201 0.47 14.76 -3.66
CA ALA A 201 1.44 15.68 -4.23
C ALA A 201 2.40 16.26 -3.17
N GLU A 202 1.87 16.69 -2.03
CA GLU A 202 2.67 17.22 -0.92
C GLU A 202 3.58 16.15 -0.33
N ILE A 203 3.10 14.91 -0.18
CA ILE A 203 3.89 13.77 0.30
C ILE A 203 5.05 13.47 -0.64
N VAL A 204 4.79 13.29 -1.94
CA VAL A 204 5.83 13.01 -2.94
C VAL A 204 6.86 14.13 -2.99
N SER A 205 6.41 15.39 -3.01
CA SER A 205 7.29 16.57 -2.94
C SER A 205 8.17 16.52 -1.70
N PHE A 206 7.58 16.38 -0.50
CA PHE A 206 8.29 16.35 0.78
C PHE A 206 9.34 15.23 0.83
N VAL A 207 8.97 14.01 0.47
CA VAL A 207 9.90 12.87 0.47
C VAL A 207 11.04 13.09 -0.52
N SER A 208 10.75 13.63 -1.72
CA SER A 208 11.75 13.90 -2.76
C SER A 208 12.80 14.94 -2.35
N GLN A 209 12.51 15.81 -1.41
CA GLN A 209 13.48 16.77 -0.86
C GLN A 209 14.54 16.07 0.01
N SER A 210 14.14 15.01 0.71
CA SER A 210 15.03 14.25 1.60
C SER A 210 15.85 13.18 0.87
N LEU A 211 15.23 12.47 -0.07
CA LEU A 211 15.84 11.35 -0.77
C LEU A 211 15.35 11.25 -2.24
N THR A 212 16.15 10.61 -3.09
CA THR A 212 15.73 10.35 -4.46
C THR A 212 14.74 9.18 -4.49
N LEU A 213 13.54 9.42 -5.01
CA LEU A 213 12.59 8.39 -5.35
C LEU A 213 12.90 7.85 -6.74
N LEU A 214 12.74 6.55 -6.95
CA LEU A 214 13.01 5.85 -8.21
C LEU A 214 11.71 5.23 -8.75
N PRO A 215 11.64 4.94 -10.07
CA PRO A 215 10.54 4.13 -10.60
C PRO A 215 10.39 2.82 -9.82
N GLY A 216 9.16 2.47 -9.48
CA GLY A 216 8.85 1.29 -8.65
C GLY A 216 8.87 1.52 -7.14
N ASP A 217 9.39 2.64 -6.64
CA ASP A 217 9.31 2.96 -5.21
C ASP A 217 7.85 3.20 -4.78
N LEU A 218 7.55 2.79 -3.56
CA LEU A 218 6.21 2.84 -3.00
C LEU A 218 6.15 3.77 -1.78
N ILE A 219 5.11 4.60 -1.73
CA ILE A 219 4.81 5.44 -0.57
C ILE A 219 3.42 5.08 -0.04
N LEU A 220 3.30 4.76 1.24
CA LEU A 220 2.05 4.61 1.96
C LEU A 220 1.66 5.96 2.57
N THR A 221 0.39 6.36 2.45
CA THR A 221 -0.04 7.76 2.70
C THR A 221 -0.57 8.04 4.09
N GLY A 222 -0.59 7.04 4.97
CA GLY A 222 -1.19 7.15 6.29
C GLY A 222 -2.63 6.63 6.34
N THR A 223 -3.02 6.19 7.52
CA THR A 223 -4.30 5.53 7.80
C THR A 223 -5.30 6.46 8.48
N PRO A 224 -6.62 6.31 8.24
CA PRO A 224 -7.67 6.98 9.01
C PRO A 224 -7.86 6.36 10.41
N SER A 225 -8.74 6.96 11.23
CA SER A 225 -9.16 6.43 12.53
C SER A 225 -9.88 5.08 12.41
N GLY A 226 -9.97 4.34 13.53
CA GLY A 226 -10.62 3.04 13.63
C GLY A 226 -9.64 1.88 13.57
N VAL A 227 -8.33 2.13 13.77
CA VAL A 227 -7.32 1.08 13.90
C VAL A 227 -7.64 0.12 15.04
N GLY A 228 -7.25 -1.13 14.92
CA GLY A 228 -7.57 -2.12 15.94
C GLY A 228 -6.84 -3.44 15.76
N PRO A 229 -6.89 -4.30 16.82
CA PRO A 229 -6.12 -5.52 16.85
C PRO A 229 -6.61 -6.57 15.86
N ILE A 230 -5.64 -7.32 15.31
CA ILE A 230 -5.86 -8.52 14.51
C ILE A 230 -5.49 -9.77 15.33
N HIS A 231 -6.19 -10.88 15.04
CA HIS A 231 -5.97 -12.16 15.68
C HIS A 231 -5.90 -13.27 14.63
N ALA A 232 -5.19 -14.34 14.95
CA ALA A 232 -5.14 -15.51 14.07
C ALA A 232 -6.56 -16.03 13.77
N GLY A 233 -6.84 -16.24 12.48
CA GLY A 233 -8.16 -16.62 11.97
C GLY A 233 -8.99 -15.46 11.45
N ASP A 234 -8.57 -14.20 11.65
CA ASP A 234 -9.26 -13.04 11.07
C ASP A 234 -9.08 -12.98 9.55
N GLU A 235 -10.10 -12.43 8.88
CA GLU A 235 -10.06 -11.96 7.50
C GLU A 235 -10.08 -10.43 7.50
N ILE A 236 -9.13 -9.82 6.80
CA ILE A 236 -9.02 -8.37 6.62
C ILE A 236 -9.30 -8.04 5.15
N GLU A 237 -10.21 -7.10 4.93
CA GLU A 237 -10.58 -6.62 3.59
C GLU A 237 -10.48 -5.09 3.55
N ALA A 238 -9.52 -4.58 2.77
CA ALA A 238 -9.34 -3.16 2.51
C ALA A 238 -9.91 -2.77 1.14
N ARG A 239 -10.57 -1.61 1.04
CA ARG A 239 -11.18 -1.08 -0.20
C ARG A 239 -10.90 0.40 -0.36
N ILE A 240 -10.67 0.82 -1.60
CA ILE A 240 -10.60 2.23 -2.00
C ILE A 240 -11.45 2.39 -3.26
N GLY A 241 -12.42 3.31 -3.22
CA GLY A 241 -13.35 3.51 -4.33
C GLY A 241 -14.05 2.22 -4.76
N GLU A 242 -14.14 2.03 -6.06
CA GLU A 242 -14.72 0.84 -6.70
C GLU A 242 -13.66 -0.20 -7.09
N TRP A 243 -12.41 -0.06 -6.61
CA TRP A 243 -11.36 -1.00 -6.93
C TRP A 243 -11.62 -2.38 -6.30
N PRO A 244 -11.22 -3.49 -6.96
CA PRO A 244 -11.18 -4.80 -6.34
C PRO A 244 -10.51 -4.75 -4.97
N PRO A 245 -11.09 -5.39 -3.94
CA PRO A 245 -10.57 -5.30 -2.59
C PRO A 245 -9.22 -6.00 -2.44
N LEU A 246 -8.36 -5.44 -1.61
CA LEU A 246 -7.24 -6.17 -1.04
C LEU A 246 -7.77 -7.02 0.11
N ARG A 247 -7.57 -8.35 0.04
CA ARG A 247 -8.01 -9.29 1.07
C ARG A 247 -6.84 -10.10 1.56
N ASN A 248 -6.72 -10.23 2.87
CA ASN A 248 -5.67 -11.03 3.51
C ASN A 248 -6.23 -11.79 4.71
N PHE A 249 -5.57 -12.86 5.09
CA PHE A 249 -5.90 -13.67 6.25
C PHE A 249 -4.86 -13.46 7.34
N VAL A 250 -5.20 -13.73 8.59
CA VAL A 250 -4.29 -13.55 9.72
C VAL A 250 -3.91 -14.91 10.31
N GLY A 251 -2.61 -15.12 10.51
CA GLY A 251 -2.04 -16.31 11.14
C GLY A 251 -0.97 -15.96 12.16
N LEU A 252 -0.37 -16.97 12.76
CA LEU A 252 0.80 -16.81 13.64
C LEU A 252 2.07 -17.11 12.83
N ALA A 253 3.13 -16.35 13.08
CA ALA A 253 4.45 -16.67 12.55
C ALA A 253 4.89 -18.08 13.02
N ARG A 254 5.57 -18.82 12.13
CA ARG A 254 6.03 -20.18 12.40
C ARG A 254 7.34 -20.20 13.16
#